data_134b972f1c0989b9e4ee39c84e04dd42
#
_entry.id   134b972f1c0989b9e4ee39c84e04dd42
#
_cell.length_a   1.000
_cell.length_b   1.000
_cell.length_c   1.000
_cell.angle_alpha   90.00
_cell.angle_beta   90.00
_cell.angle_gamma   90.00
#
_symmetry.space_group_name_H-M   'P 1'
#
loop_
_entity.id
_entity.type
_entity.pdbx_description
1 polymer ?
#
loop_
_entity_poly.entity_id
_entity_poly.type
_entity_poly.pdbx_seq_one_letter_code
_entity_poly.pdbx_strand_id
1 'polypeptide(L)'
;MNQVPIQHRKLEDTLVVEEECGCSVNPLLPAELCPVEEASRIVGQKWTLQIVYSLMGSDTRRFCELQEALGGVNPSTLSSRLKMLEEEGMVERIQISSIPPHVEYRLTPMGEQLSGVIRELTNWSRYWLCNVDVVERRQLNVEHARVA
;
A
#
# COMPACT_ATOMS: atom_id res chain seq x y z
N MET A 1 -37.38 -13.13 -3.87
CA MET A 1 -37.35 -11.92 -4.71
C MET A 1 -37.46 -10.71 -3.81
N ASN A 2 -36.35 -10.17 -3.33
CA ASN A 2 -36.30 -8.91 -2.61
C ASN A 2 -35.19 -8.08 -3.22
N GLN A 3 -35.59 -7.20 -4.14
CA GLN A 3 -34.76 -6.13 -4.64
C GLN A 3 -34.63 -5.09 -3.54
N VAL A 4 -33.41 -4.89 -3.03
CA VAL A 4 -33.09 -3.74 -2.20
C VAL A 4 -32.82 -2.57 -3.15
N PRO A 5 -33.57 -1.46 -3.07
CA PRO A 5 -33.36 -0.31 -3.93
C PRO A 5 -32.04 0.38 -3.57
N ILE A 6 -31.22 0.58 -4.59
CA ILE A 6 -30.03 1.42 -4.51
C ILE A 6 -30.51 2.86 -4.33
N GLN A 7 -30.51 3.36 -3.11
CA GLN A 7 -30.69 4.77 -2.85
C GLN A 7 -29.40 5.51 -3.23
N HIS A 8 -29.45 6.19 -4.37
CA HIS A 8 -28.50 7.26 -4.67
C HIS A 8 -28.65 8.36 -3.62
N ARG A 9 -27.81 8.32 -2.60
CA ARG A 9 -27.67 9.45 -1.69
C ARG A 9 -26.98 10.56 -2.46
N LYS A 10 -27.76 11.62 -2.80
CA LYS A 10 -27.26 12.87 -3.37
C LYS A 10 -26.11 13.37 -2.51
N LEU A 11 -24.96 13.56 -3.14
CA LEU A 11 -23.84 14.32 -2.61
C LEU A 11 -24.19 15.82 -2.69
N GLU A 12 -25.02 16.26 -1.79
CA GLU A 12 -25.23 17.68 -1.48
C GLU A 12 -25.03 17.84 0.02
N ASP A 13 -23.78 17.73 0.44
CA ASP A 13 -23.31 18.37 1.65
C ASP A 13 -21.85 18.71 1.39
N THR A 14 -21.65 20.00 1.24
CA THR A 14 -20.38 20.68 1.26
C THR A 14 -19.53 20.10 2.38
N LEU A 15 -18.48 19.36 2.01
CA LEU A 15 -17.41 19.02 2.94
C LEU A 15 -16.77 20.35 3.39
N VAL A 16 -17.40 20.95 4.40
CA VAL A 16 -16.68 21.84 5.29
C VAL A 16 -15.70 20.90 6.02
N VAL A 17 -14.49 20.83 5.51
CA VAL A 17 -13.38 20.26 6.24
C VAL A 17 -13.07 21.28 7.32
N GLU A 18 -13.93 21.31 8.35
CA GLU A 18 -13.58 21.97 9.59
C GLU A 18 -12.42 21.18 10.20
N GLU A 19 -11.35 21.86 10.34
CA GLU A 19 -10.09 21.59 10.97
C GLU A 19 -10.24 20.87 12.28
N GLU A 20 -10.38 19.53 12.24
CA GLU A 20 -9.95 18.66 13.33
C GLU A 20 -9.34 17.41 12.74
N CYS A 21 -8.30 17.58 11.93
CA CYS A 21 -7.26 16.60 11.88
C CYS A 21 -6.69 16.53 13.28
N GLY A 22 -7.10 15.54 14.09
CA GLY A 22 -6.53 15.23 15.41
C GLY A 22 -5.10 14.71 15.30
N CYS A 23 -4.35 15.22 14.35
CA CYS A 23 -2.92 15.17 14.32
C CYS A 23 -2.45 16.03 15.47
N SER A 24 -2.08 15.42 16.59
CA SER A 24 -1.17 16.05 17.54
C SER A 24 0.03 16.48 16.73
N VAL A 25 0.00 17.74 16.31
CA VAL A 25 1.09 18.35 15.54
C VAL A 25 2.28 18.25 16.47
N ASN A 26 3.24 17.39 16.13
CA ASN A 26 4.51 17.38 16.84
C ASN A 26 5.08 18.78 16.70
N PRO A 27 5.23 19.56 17.79
CA PRO A 27 5.64 20.96 17.72
C PRO A 27 7.06 21.15 17.16
N LEU A 28 7.77 20.05 16.87
CA LEU A 28 9.08 20.01 16.24
C LEU A 28 9.01 19.88 14.70
N LEU A 29 7.82 19.68 14.12
CA LEU A 29 7.65 19.66 12.66
C LEU A 29 7.36 21.09 12.16
N PRO A 30 7.95 21.49 11.04
CA PRO A 30 7.59 22.75 10.38
C PRO A 30 6.07 22.74 10.11
N ALA A 31 5.40 23.84 10.39
CA ALA A 31 3.94 23.99 10.21
C ALA A 31 3.46 23.83 8.75
N GLU A 32 4.37 23.62 7.83
CA GLU A 32 4.12 23.52 6.40
C GLU A 32 4.07 22.07 5.88
N LEU A 33 4.34 21.05 6.72
CA LEU A 33 4.41 19.66 6.28
C LEU A 33 3.02 19.01 6.29
N CYS A 34 2.45 18.80 5.11
CA CYS A 34 1.19 18.07 4.97
C CYS A 34 1.42 16.56 5.25
N PRO A 35 0.79 15.98 6.29
CA PRO A 35 0.99 14.55 6.63
C PRO A 35 0.62 13.61 5.48
N VAL A 36 -0.37 13.97 4.65
CA VAL A 36 -0.78 13.18 3.48
C VAL A 36 0.29 13.22 2.39
N GLU A 37 0.95 14.36 2.19
CA GLU A 37 2.03 14.50 1.23
C GLU A 37 3.24 13.63 1.62
N GLU A 38 3.65 13.70 2.88
CA GLU A 38 4.75 12.87 3.39
C GLU A 38 4.42 11.38 3.32
N ALA A 39 3.23 10.98 3.71
CA ALA A 39 2.80 9.58 3.56
C ALA A 39 2.81 9.16 2.08
N SER A 40 2.31 10.01 1.18
CA SER A 40 2.23 9.73 -0.26
C SER A 40 3.62 9.60 -0.90
N ARG A 41 4.62 10.31 -0.41
CA ARG A 41 6.01 10.21 -0.86
C ARG A 41 6.54 8.78 -0.74
N ILE A 42 6.13 8.07 0.30
CA ILE A 42 6.56 6.69 0.58
C ILE A 42 5.58 5.69 -0.03
N VAL A 43 4.30 5.75 0.39
CA VAL A 43 3.30 4.73 0.02
C VAL A 43 2.85 4.84 -1.43
N GLY A 44 2.98 6.00 -2.06
CA GLY A 44 2.68 6.22 -3.49
C GLY A 44 3.69 5.58 -4.44
N GLN A 45 4.82 5.14 -3.95
CA GLN A 45 5.82 4.46 -4.75
C GLN A 45 5.34 3.07 -5.17
N LYS A 46 5.48 2.74 -6.46
CA LYS A 46 5.14 1.41 -6.98
C LYS A 46 5.86 0.32 -6.17
N TRP A 47 5.15 -0.74 -5.84
CA TRP A 47 5.57 -1.91 -5.08
C TRP A 47 5.66 -1.72 -3.55
N THR A 48 5.65 -0.50 -3.02
CA THR A 48 5.78 -0.27 -1.57
C THR A 48 4.70 -0.99 -0.77
N LEU A 49 3.43 -0.74 -1.08
CA LEU A 49 2.32 -1.38 -0.36
C LEU A 49 2.31 -2.90 -0.53
N GLN A 50 2.68 -3.41 -1.71
CA GLN A 50 2.75 -4.85 -1.96
C GLN A 50 3.88 -5.51 -1.17
N ILE A 51 5.04 -4.86 -1.03
CA ILE A 51 6.17 -5.36 -0.22
C ILE A 51 5.74 -5.40 1.25
N VAL A 52 5.19 -4.31 1.78
CA VAL A 52 4.70 -4.27 3.17
C VAL A 52 3.64 -5.34 3.40
N TYR A 53 2.65 -5.45 2.50
CA TYR A 53 1.63 -6.49 2.57
C TYR A 53 2.21 -7.91 2.56
N SER A 54 3.24 -8.14 1.75
CA SER A 54 3.92 -9.43 1.66
C SER A 54 4.70 -9.79 2.93
N LEU A 55 5.20 -8.79 3.66
CA LEU A 55 5.90 -8.97 4.93
C LEU A 55 4.94 -9.11 6.12
N MET A 56 3.70 -8.63 6.00
CA MET A 56 2.70 -8.75 7.05
C MET A 56 2.38 -10.22 7.36
N GLY A 57 2.31 -10.56 8.65
CA GLY A 57 1.97 -11.92 9.10
C GLY A 57 3.10 -12.94 8.95
N SER A 58 4.29 -12.49 8.59
CA SER A 58 5.51 -13.31 8.58
C SER A 58 6.55 -12.65 9.49
N ASP A 59 7.27 -13.45 10.26
CA ASP A 59 8.34 -12.93 11.10
C ASP A 59 9.47 -12.33 10.25
N THR A 60 9.88 -13.06 9.21
CA THR A 60 10.89 -12.63 8.23
C THR A 60 10.59 -13.22 6.85
N ARG A 61 11.15 -12.62 5.79
CA ARG A 61 11.19 -13.17 4.43
C ARG A 61 12.53 -12.92 3.74
N ARG A 62 12.92 -13.87 2.91
CA ARG A 62 14.09 -13.74 2.04
C ARG A 62 13.77 -12.92 0.79
N PHE A 63 14.82 -12.38 0.17
CA PHE A 63 14.68 -11.61 -1.08
C PHE A 63 13.95 -12.40 -2.19
N CYS A 64 14.31 -13.68 -2.40
CA CYS A 64 13.69 -14.52 -3.43
C CYS A 64 12.20 -14.78 -3.13
N GLU A 65 11.83 -14.96 -1.88
CA GLU A 65 10.44 -15.18 -1.47
C GLU A 65 9.59 -13.92 -1.70
N LEU A 66 10.16 -12.75 -1.43
CA LEU A 66 9.51 -11.47 -1.74
C LEU A 66 9.35 -11.27 -3.24
N GLN A 67 10.39 -11.58 -4.02
CA GLN A 67 10.35 -11.46 -5.46
C GLN A 67 9.28 -12.36 -6.08
N GLU A 68 9.16 -13.60 -5.61
CA GLU A 68 8.15 -14.55 -6.04
C GLU A 68 6.74 -14.11 -5.65
N ALA A 69 6.54 -13.71 -4.39
CA ALA A 69 5.26 -13.22 -3.89
C ALA A 69 4.75 -11.98 -4.64
N LEU A 70 5.65 -11.19 -5.20
CA LEU A 70 5.34 -10.01 -6.01
C LEU A 70 5.21 -10.31 -7.52
N GLY A 71 5.09 -11.59 -7.90
CA GLY A 71 4.91 -12.00 -9.28
C GLY A 71 6.15 -11.81 -10.16
N GLY A 72 7.35 -11.94 -9.59
CA GLY A 72 8.61 -11.87 -10.32
C GLY A 72 9.03 -10.44 -10.66
N VAL A 73 8.83 -9.50 -9.76
CA VAL A 73 9.33 -8.13 -9.90
C VAL A 73 10.83 -8.12 -10.22
N ASN A 74 11.25 -7.16 -11.04
CA ASN A 74 12.66 -7.03 -11.41
C ASN A 74 13.55 -6.91 -10.15
N PRO A 75 14.62 -7.71 -10.00
CA PRO A 75 15.50 -7.72 -8.83
C PRO A 75 16.05 -6.35 -8.47
N SER A 76 16.44 -5.56 -9.46
CA SER A 76 16.97 -4.20 -9.25
C SER A 76 15.89 -3.28 -8.65
N THR A 77 14.65 -3.39 -9.15
CA THR A 77 13.51 -2.63 -8.62
C THR A 77 13.21 -3.02 -7.18
N LEU A 78 13.15 -4.32 -6.88
CA LEU A 78 12.91 -4.82 -5.53
C LEU A 78 14.01 -4.38 -4.57
N SER A 79 15.28 -4.52 -4.97
CA SER A 79 16.43 -4.10 -4.18
C SER A 79 16.39 -2.61 -3.84
N SER A 80 16.13 -1.76 -4.84
CA SER A 80 16.02 -0.31 -4.64
C SER A 80 14.86 0.05 -3.69
N ARG A 81 13.76 -0.69 -3.81
CA ARG A 81 12.57 -0.45 -2.99
C ARG A 81 12.76 -0.89 -1.54
N LEU A 82 13.38 -2.05 -1.32
CA LEU A 82 13.73 -2.55 0.01
C LEU A 82 14.73 -1.61 0.71
N LYS A 83 15.73 -1.12 -0.04
CA LYS A 83 16.69 -0.15 0.48
C LYS A 83 16.01 1.15 0.92
N MET A 84 15.10 1.68 0.10
CA MET A 84 14.32 2.88 0.47
C MET A 84 13.48 2.65 1.73
N LEU A 85 12.80 1.50 1.84
CA LEU A 85 12.00 1.16 3.02
C LEU A 85 12.86 0.94 4.27
N GLU A 86 14.08 0.46 4.13
CA GLU A 86 15.07 0.35 5.20
C GLU A 86 15.54 1.75 5.65
N GLU A 87 15.86 2.63 4.72
CA GLU A 87 16.25 4.02 4.98
C GLU A 87 15.12 4.83 5.67
N GLU A 88 13.86 4.57 5.31
CA GLU A 88 12.67 5.18 5.95
C GLU A 88 12.32 4.51 7.30
N GLY A 89 13.02 3.45 7.70
CA GLY A 89 12.81 2.77 8.97
C GLY A 89 11.56 1.89 9.03
N MET A 90 10.99 1.51 7.90
CA MET A 90 9.79 0.66 7.80
C MET A 90 10.11 -0.82 7.69
N VAL A 91 11.26 -1.15 7.16
CA VAL A 91 11.77 -2.51 6.98
C VAL A 91 13.15 -2.61 7.61
N GLU A 92 13.41 -3.72 8.26
CA GLU A 92 14.73 -4.07 8.78
C GLU A 92 15.34 -5.19 7.94
N ARG A 93 16.60 -5.01 7.58
CA ARG A 93 17.41 -6.01 6.88
C ARG A 93 18.27 -6.75 7.89
N ILE A 94 18.09 -8.05 8.01
CA ILE A 94 18.77 -8.91 8.98
C ILE A 94 19.74 -9.82 8.25
N GLN A 95 21.01 -9.74 8.57
CA GLN A 95 22.00 -10.66 8.07
C GLN A 95 22.16 -11.83 9.05
N ILE A 96 21.62 -12.98 8.67
CA ILE A 96 21.64 -14.21 9.49
C ILE A 96 22.99 -14.89 9.41
N SER A 97 23.61 -14.94 8.23
CA SER A 97 24.89 -15.59 7.99
C SER A 97 25.68 -14.85 6.93
N SER A 98 27.01 -14.88 7.05
CA SER A 98 27.93 -14.32 6.07
C SER A 98 28.37 -15.36 5.05
N ILE A 99 28.41 -16.64 5.44
CA ILE A 99 28.89 -17.75 4.60
C ILE A 99 28.03 -19.01 4.87
N PRO A 100 27.15 -19.42 3.93
CA PRO A 100 26.73 -18.65 2.75
C PRO A 100 25.93 -17.40 3.12
N PRO A 101 25.94 -16.35 2.28
CA PRO A 101 25.20 -15.13 2.56
C PRO A 101 23.71 -15.40 2.72
N HIS A 102 23.15 -15.03 3.87
CA HIS A 102 21.74 -15.21 4.19
C HIS A 102 21.21 -13.91 4.76
N VAL A 103 20.30 -13.28 4.04
CA VAL A 103 19.67 -12.02 4.41
C VAL A 103 18.15 -12.19 4.40
N GLU A 104 17.52 -11.70 5.45
CA GLU A 104 16.07 -11.67 5.62
C GLU A 104 15.60 -10.24 5.87
N TYR A 105 14.33 -10.01 5.58
CA TYR A 105 13.66 -8.73 5.75
C TYR A 105 12.44 -8.91 6.65
N ARG A 106 12.21 -7.96 7.55
CA ARG A 106 11.00 -7.91 8.36
C ARG A 106 10.49 -6.48 8.48
N LEU A 107 9.23 -6.35 8.87
CA LEU A 107 8.68 -5.04 9.22
C LEU A 107 9.23 -4.59 10.57
N THR A 108 9.49 -3.30 10.68
CA THR A 108 9.67 -2.63 11.98
C THR A 108 8.30 -2.32 12.59
N PRO A 109 8.22 -1.91 13.88
CA PRO A 109 6.96 -1.45 14.46
C PRO A 109 6.29 -0.31 13.67
N MET A 110 7.08 0.57 13.03
CA MET A 110 6.57 1.60 12.13
C MET A 110 5.97 1.00 10.86
N GLY A 111 6.65 0.03 10.24
CA GLY A 111 6.13 -0.68 9.07
C GLY A 111 4.87 -1.47 9.38
N GLU A 112 4.77 -2.10 10.55
CA GLU A 112 3.59 -2.85 10.98
C GLU A 112 2.35 -1.96 11.13
N GLN A 113 2.50 -0.70 11.52
CA GLN A 113 1.38 0.24 11.64
C GLN A 113 0.70 0.52 10.29
N LEU A 114 1.38 0.35 9.17
CA LEU A 114 0.76 0.43 7.85
C LEU A 114 -0.27 -0.67 7.58
N SER A 115 -0.30 -1.72 8.39
CA SER A 115 -1.30 -2.80 8.27
C SER A 115 -2.74 -2.27 8.33
N GLY A 116 -2.99 -1.27 9.18
CA GLY A 116 -4.28 -0.60 9.26
C GLY A 116 -4.66 0.09 7.96
N VAL A 117 -3.74 0.86 7.40
CA VAL A 117 -3.94 1.56 6.13
C VAL A 117 -4.18 0.57 4.99
N ILE A 118 -3.38 -0.49 4.90
CA ILE A 118 -3.52 -1.52 3.87
C ILE A 118 -4.86 -2.24 4.00
N ARG A 119 -5.33 -2.52 5.20
CA ARG A 119 -6.64 -3.14 5.44
C ARG A 119 -7.78 -2.25 4.93
N GLU A 120 -7.78 -0.96 5.27
CA GLU A 120 -8.80 -0.03 4.81
C GLU A 120 -8.74 0.16 3.28
N LEU A 121 -7.55 0.25 2.71
CA LEU A 121 -7.37 0.30 1.26
C LEU A 121 -7.87 -0.98 0.57
N THR A 122 -7.67 -2.14 1.20
CA THR A 122 -8.18 -3.42 0.70
C THR A 122 -9.70 -3.48 0.75
N ASN A 123 -10.32 -3.01 1.84
CA ASN A 123 -11.77 -2.94 1.98
C ASN A 123 -12.38 -2.01 0.93
N TRP A 124 -11.81 -0.82 0.76
CA TRP A 124 -12.22 0.12 -0.28
C TRP A 124 -12.10 -0.49 -1.68
N SER A 125 -10.96 -1.14 -1.97
CA SER A 125 -10.71 -1.78 -3.26
C SER A 125 -11.69 -2.92 -3.55
N ARG A 126 -12.00 -3.77 -2.57
CA ARG A 126 -12.99 -4.84 -2.72
C ARG A 126 -14.37 -4.28 -3.03
N TYR A 127 -14.76 -3.23 -2.36
CA TYR A 127 -16.07 -2.62 -2.55
C TYR A 127 -16.22 -1.91 -3.91
N TRP A 128 -15.21 -1.13 -4.30
CA TRP A 128 -15.30 -0.25 -5.46
C TRP A 128 -14.61 -0.76 -6.72
N LEU A 129 -13.58 -1.59 -6.62
CA LEU A 129 -12.76 -1.98 -7.74
C LEU A 129 -12.87 -3.47 -8.11
N CYS A 130 -13.21 -4.33 -7.16
CA CYS A 130 -13.33 -5.77 -7.35
C CYS A 130 -14.77 -6.25 -7.45
N ASN A 131 -15.74 -5.35 -7.57
CA ASN A 131 -17.12 -5.71 -7.84
C ASN A 131 -17.25 -6.21 -9.28
N VAL A 132 -18.03 -7.26 -9.51
CA VAL A 132 -18.15 -7.97 -10.79
C VAL A 132 -18.42 -7.02 -11.96
N ASP A 133 -19.31 -6.03 -11.75
CA ASP A 133 -19.67 -5.04 -12.78
C ASP A 133 -18.50 -4.13 -13.19
N VAL A 134 -17.53 -3.91 -12.31
CA VAL A 134 -16.36 -3.07 -12.58
C VAL A 134 -15.27 -3.88 -13.29
N VAL A 135 -15.15 -5.16 -12.96
CA VAL A 135 -14.20 -6.08 -13.61
C VAL A 135 -14.60 -6.29 -15.07
N GLU A 136 -15.88 -6.50 -15.35
CA GLU A 136 -16.41 -6.63 -16.72
C GLU A 136 -16.16 -5.37 -17.56
N ARG A 137 -16.42 -4.16 -17.01
CA ARG A 137 -16.13 -2.90 -17.70
C ARG A 137 -14.65 -2.72 -18.02
N ARG A 138 -13.75 -3.16 -17.14
CA ARG A 138 -12.30 -3.09 -17.40
C ARG A 138 -11.86 -4.03 -18.49
N GLN A 139 -12.43 -5.23 -18.54
CA GLN A 139 -12.14 -6.20 -19.60
C GLN A 139 -12.59 -5.69 -20.96
N LEU A 140 -13.79 -5.12 -21.05
CA LEU A 140 -14.31 -4.52 -22.28
C LEU A 140 -13.45 -3.35 -22.78
N ASN A 141 -12.96 -2.50 -21.88
CA ASN A 141 -12.09 -1.37 -22.24
C ASN A 141 -10.71 -1.82 -22.73
N VAL A 142 -10.16 -2.91 -22.19
CA VAL A 142 -8.87 -3.48 -22.64
C VAL A 142 -9.01 -4.13 -24.02
N GLU A 143 -10.14 -4.75 -24.29
CA GLU A 143 -10.42 -5.35 -25.59
C GLU A 143 -10.59 -4.29 -26.69
N HIS A 144 -11.30 -3.20 -26.41
CA HIS A 144 -11.43 -2.07 -27.34
C HIS A 144 -10.10 -1.37 -27.63
N ALA A 145 -9.21 -1.26 -26.64
CA ALA A 145 -7.89 -0.67 -26.82
C ALA A 145 -6.91 -1.53 -27.62
N ARG A 146 -7.20 -2.84 -27.80
CA ARG A 146 -6.39 -3.77 -28.62
C ARG A 146 -6.84 -3.82 -30.08
N VAL A 147 -8.02 -3.33 -30.41
CA VAL A 147 -8.61 -3.36 -31.74
C VAL A 147 -8.48 -2.03 -32.46
N ALA A 148 -8.09 -0.99 -31.77
CA ALA A 148 -7.76 0.34 -32.33
C ALA A 148 -6.25 0.49 -32.57
#